data_ff777fbaed6a319a70003a453fa91fed
#
_entry.id   ff777fbaed6a319a70003a453fa91fed
#
_cell.length_a   1.000
_cell.length_b   1.000
_cell.length_c   1.000
_cell.angle_alpha   90.00
_cell.angle_beta   90.00
_cell.angle_gamma   90.00
#
_symmetry.space_group_name_H-M   'P 1'
#
loop_
_entity.id
_entity.type
_entity.pdbx_description
1 polymer ?
#
loop_
_entity_poly.entity_id
_entity_poly.type
_entity_poly.pdbx_seq_one_letter_code
_entity_poly.pdbx_strand_id
1 'polypeptide(L)'
;KLEDIDRAPGPKTDTYPADCLVNDCLIHQTGRVEKQTAGVEIDMAQNITVRHCSIYDVPRAGINIGDGCWGGHVIEFCDIFDTVKETGDHGSFNSWGRDRYWLPDPNEVSARVKQAPELPLLDAVRPIIMRNNRWRCDHGWDIDLDDGASNYIITNNLCLHGGIKNREGYRRIVENNVIVDSAYYPQVWFTNSGDVFAHNIVWRDYDPARMYPPPWGREMDYNLVQKAGAQPSPATGLQNQSGRDEHSIVADAEFVDPAKSNYRVKEASPALALGFKNFPMDQFGVTNPELKAIAKVPQLPQPENAVSVTTRAAVPMTWFGASVRNIANESEMSAFGLPGVTGVLVLEVPAESPLAKAGVRKNDVILFVNGAKAVDTAALLRIVQTMPNRQLWKIGVIRDQKDNVINCIIP
;
A
#
# COMPACT_ATOMS: atom_id res chain seq x y z
N LYS A 1 -4.73 26.84 -4.14
CA LYS A 1 -3.41 27.29 -3.66
C LYS A 1 -3.27 27.00 -2.17
N LEU A 2 -2.04 27.07 -1.61
CA LEU A 2 -1.82 26.82 -0.17
C LEU A 2 -2.57 27.84 0.73
N GLU A 3 -2.70 29.06 0.27
CA GLU A 3 -3.44 30.14 0.94
C GLU A 3 -4.95 29.92 0.98
N ASP A 4 -5.49 29.09 0.08
CA ASP A 4 -6.92 28.78 -0.01
C ASP A 4 -7.35 27.62 0.92
N ILE A 5 -6.40 26.94 1.56
CA ILE A 5 -6.67 25.83 2.45
C ILE A 5 -7.12 26.35 3.81
N ASP A 6 -8.32 25.96 4.23
CA ASP A 6 -8.77 26.21 5.61
C ASP A 6 -7.89 25.41 6.58
N ARG A 7 -7.25 26.12 7.51
CA ARG A 7 -6.30 25.54 8.46
C ARG A 7 -6.91 25.23 9.84
N ALA A 8 -8.21 25.42 10.01
CA ALA A 8 -8.88 24.98 11.23
C ALA A 8 -8.90 23.45 11.28
N PRO A 9 -8.34 22.79 12.31
CA PRO A 9 -8.37 21.34 12.41
C PRO A 9 -9.79 20.79 12.59
N GLY A 10 -10.06 19.65 11.97
CA GLY A 10 -11.30 18.93 12.11
C GLY A 10 -12.44 19.45 11.22
N PRO A 11 -13.66 18.98 11.46
CA PRO A 11 -14.86 19.35 10.72
C PRO A 11 -15.29 20.77 11.02
N LYS A 12 -16.02 21.39 10.08
CA LYS A 12 -16.56 22.76 10.23
C LYS A 12 -17.86 22.83 11.03
N THR A 13 -18.51 21.69 11.22
CA THR A 13 -19.78 21.57 11.93
C THR A 13 -19.75 20.34 12.82
N ASP A 14 -20.75 20.15 13.67
CA ASP A 14 -20.97 18.97 14.48
C ASP A 14 -22.03 18.00 13.92
N THR A 15 -22.46 18.25 12.69
CA THR A 15 -23.50 17.44 11.99
C THR A 15 -22.88 16.30 11.17
N TYR A 16 -22.18 15.39 11.84
CA TYR A 16 -21.54 14.21 11.25
C TYR A 16 -21.62 13.02 12.21
N PRO A 17 -21.51 11.76 11.74
CA PRO A 17 -21.47 10.58 12.60
C PRO A 17 -20.25 10.61 13.52
N ALA A 18 -20.49 10.47 14.82
CA ALA A 18 -19.42 10.36 15.80
C ALA A 18 -19.75 9.35 16.90
N ASP A 19 -18.69 8.81 17.53
CA ASP A 19 -18.78 7.92 18.69
C ASP A 19 -19.65 6.67 18.46
N CYS A 20 -19.73 6.19 17.19
CA CYS A 20 -20.49 5.01 16.82
C CYS A 20 -19.68 3.72 17.04
N LEU A 21 -20.38 2.64 17.35
CA LEU A 21 -19.80 1.33 17.62
C LEU A 21 -20.41 0.26 16.72
N VAL A 22 -19.55 -0.46 16.00
CA VAL A 22 -19.86 -1.72 15.32
C VAL A 22 -19.16 -2.83 16.10
N ASN A 23 -19.90 -3.64 16.83
CA ASN A 23 -19.32 -4.62 17.73
C ASN A 23 -19.97 -5.99 17.58
N ASP A 24 -19.13 -7.02 17.54
CA ASP A 24 -19.56 -8.43 17.55
C ASP A 24 -20.56 -8.74 16.41
N CYS A 25 -20.22 -8.30 15.20
CA CYS A 25 -21.07 -8.42 14.02
C CYS A 25 -20.47 -9.42 13.02
N LEU A 26 -21.32 -10.27 12.46
CA LEU A 26 -21.01 -11.13 11.32
C LEU A 26 -21.53 -10.48 10.05
N ILE A 27 -20.63 -9.97 9.21
CA ILE A 27 -20.93 -9.19 8.00
C ILE A 27 -20.41 -9.95 6.80
N HIS A 28 -21.30 -10.35 5.92
CA HIS A 28 -20.92 -11.04 4.68
C HIS A 28 -21.96 -10.88 3.58
N GLN A 29 -21.57 -11.21 2.34
CA GLN A 29 -22.45 -11.15 1.17
C GLN A 29 -23.03 -9.76 0.90
N THR A 30 -22.26 -8.71 1.22
CA THR A 30 -22.61 -7.32 0.85
C THR A 30 -22.36 -7.06 -0.64
N GLY A 31 -22.82 -5.91 -1.15
CA GLY A 31 -22.49 -5.42 -2.49
C GLY A 31 -22.90 -6.35 -3.64
N ARG A 32 -24.06 -7.03 -3.53
CA ARG A 32 -24.51 -7.96 -4.57
C ARG A 32 -24.93 -7.26 -5.86
N VAL A 33 -25.29 -6.00 -5.77
CA VAL A 33 -25.66 -5.13 -6.91
C VAL A 33 -24.56 -4.08 -7.12
N GLU A 34 -24.36 -3.20 -6.14
CA GLU A 34 -23.31 -2.19 -6.17
C GLU A 34 -21.98 -2.77 -5.66
N LYS A 35 -20.95 -2.79 -6.51
CA LYS A 35 -19.68 -3.47 -6.23
C LYS A 35 -18.66 -2.62 -5.50
N GLN A 36 -18.82 -1.31 -5.50
CA GLN A 36 -17.95 -0.38 -4.76
C GLN A 36 -18.37 -0.24 -3.28
N THR A 37 -18.88 -1.29 -2.68
CA THR A 37 -19.42 -1.34 -1.32
C THR A 37 -18.48 -2.07 -0.37
N ALA A 38 -18.17 -1.48 0.77
CA ALA A 38 -17.44 -2.14 1.87
C ALA A 38 -18.40 -2.87 2.83
N GLY A 39 -17.84 -3.75 3.66
CA GLY A 39 -18.58 -4.36 4.77
C GLY A 39 -18.91 -3.31 5.84
N VAL A 40 -17.96 -2.44 6.17
CA VAL A 40 -18.13 -1.24 7.01
C VAL A 40 -17.50 -0.06 6.27
N GLU A 41 -18.28 0.99 6.04
CA GLU A 41 -17.84 2.23 5.41
C GLU A 41 -17.81 3.35 6.46
N ILE A 42 -16.70 4.09 6.53
CA ILE A 42 -16.48 5.21 7.46
C ILE A 42 -16.10 6.42 6.63
N ASP A 43 -17.06 7.30 6.41
CA ASP A 43 -16.88 8.55 5.69
C ASP A 43 -17.38 9.73 6.53
N MET A 44 -16.69 10.85 6.48
CA MET A 44 -17.06 12.09 7.15
C MET A 44 -17.48 11.87 8.62
N ALA A 45 -16.67 11.09 9.36
CA ALA A 45 -17.00 10.60 10.68
C ALA A 45 -15.83 10.78 11.66
N GLN A 46 -16.10 10.69 12.96
CA GLN A 46 -15.11 10.77 14.03
C GLN A 46 -15.33 9.69 15.10
N ASN A 47 -14.25 9.17 15.69
CA ASN A 47 -14.30 8.25 16.84
C ASN A 47 -15.17 7.00 16.60
N ILE A 48 -15.11 6.42 15.40
CA ILE A 48 -15.85 5.18 15.11
C ILE A 48 -15.04 3.98 15.61
N THR A 49 -15.68 3.08 16.34
CA THR A 49 -15.06 1.84 16.80
C THR A 49 -15.66 0.65 16.07
N VAL A 50 -14.80 -0.18 15.46
CA VAL A 50 -15.18 -1.47 14.87
C VAL A 50 -14.38 -2.55 15.58
N ARG A 51 -15.07 -3.46 16.28
CA ARG A 51 -14.37 -4.50 17.03
C ARG A 51 -15.10 -5.83 17.04
N HIS A 52 -14.33 -6.90 17.17
CA HIS A 52 -14.86 -8.27 17.22
C HIS A 52 -15.82 -8.59 16.07
N CYS A 53 -15.54 -8.08 14.86
CA CYS A 53 -16.36 -8.35 13.68
C CYS A 53 -15.69 -9.39 12.80
N SER A 54 -16.47 -10.33 12.25
CA SER A 54 -16.03 -11.21 11.17
C SER A 54 -16.64 -10.70 9.86
N ILE A 55 -15.77 -10.29 8.90
CA ILE A 55 -16.19 -9.66 7.65
C ILE A 55 -15.57 -10.42 6.49
N TYR A 56 -16.40 -10.97 5.61
CA TYR A 56 -15.93 -11.73 4.45
C TYR A 56 -16.97 -11.82 3.33
N ASP A 57 -16.57 -12.36 2.18
CA ASP A 57 -17.40 -12.49 0.98
C ASP A 57 -17.98 -11.13 0.55
N VAL A 58 -17.08 -10.16 0.36
CA VAL A 58 -17.41 -8.80 -0.06
C VAL A 58 -16.69 -8.43 -1.36
N PRO A 59 -17.33 -7.63 -2.25
CA PRO A 59 -16.77 -7.34 -3.57
C PRO A 59 -15.60 -6.37 -3.54
N ARG A 60 -15.52 -5.52 -2.53
CA ARG A 60 -14.48 -4.51 -2.30
C ARG A 60 -13.82 -4.71 -0.93
N ALA A 61 -13.50 -3.67 -0.21
CA ALA A 61 -12.89 -3.75 1.12
C ALA A 61 -13.84 -4.34 2.17
N GLY A 62 -13.29 -5.05 3.14
CA GLY A 62 -14.05 -5.44 4.33
C GLY A 62 -14.36 -4.22 5.19
N ILE A 63 -13.37 -3.36 5.42
CA ILE A 63 -13.53 -2.07 6.09
C ILE A 63 -12.88 -1.00 5.22
N ASN A 64 -13.59 0.11 5.01
CA ASN A 64 -13.09 1.24 4.26
C ASN A 64 -13.17 2.53 5.09
N ILE A 65 -12.14 3.37 4.99
CA ILE A 65 -12.15 4.74 5.51
C ILE A 65 -11.92 5.68 4.32
N GLY A 66 -12.94 6.44 3.96
CA GLY A 66 -12.91 7.39 2.85
C GLY A 66 -12.60 8.82 3.26
N ASP A 67 -12.97 9.74 2.38
CA ASP A 67 -12.72 11.17 2.54
C ASP A 67 -13.40 11.76 3.77
N GLY A 68 -12.79 12.80 4.36
CA GLY A 68 -13.36 13.54 5.49
C GLY A 68 -13.40 12.74 6.78
N CYS A 69 -12.43 11.88 6.99
CA CYS A 69 -12.32 11.12 8.23
C CYS A 69 -11.58 11.96 9.27
N TRP A 70 -12.32 12.36 10.32
CA TRP A 70 -11.79 13.26 11.36
C TRP A 70 -10.91 12.55 12.40
N GLY A 71 -10.63 11.27 12.18
CA GLY A 71 -9.73 10.48 13.02
C GLY A 71 -10.34 9.96 14.30
N GLY A 72 -9.48 9.37 15.16
CA GLY A 72 -9.89 8.74 16.41
C GLY A 72 -10.60 7.39 16.22
N HIS A 73 -10.60 6.83 15.01
CA HIS A 73 -11.20 5.52 14.77
C HIS A 73 -10.35 4.41 15.40
N VAL A 74 -11.01 3.37 15.86
CA VAL A 74 -10.37 2.17 16.42
C VAL A 74 -10.93 0.93 15.72
N ILE A 75 -10.06 0.16 15.10
CA ILE A 75 -10.38 -1.14 14.48
C ILE A 75 -9.58 -2.20 15.21
N GLU A 76 -10.27 -3.08 15.93
CA GLU A 76 -9.59 -4.04 16.79
C GLU A 76 -10.27 -5.41 16.88
N PHE A 77 -9.48 -6.46 17.01
CA PHE A 77 -9.94 -7.85 17.17
C PHE A 77 -10.89 -8.33 16.06
N CYS A 78 -10.81 -7.74 14.87
CA CYS A 78 -11.61 -8.15 13.73
C CYS A 78 -10.92 -9.25 12.92
N ASP A 79 -11.71 -10.03 12.18
CA ASP A 79 -11.29 -11.08 11.25
C ASP A 79 -11.83 -10.76 9.88
N ILE A 80 -10.96 -10.29 8.97
CA ILE A 80 -11.37 -9.76 7.66
C ILE A 80 -10.65 -10.53 6.55
N PHE A 81 -11.42 -11.16 5.65
CA PHE A 81 -10.88 -11.99 4.57
C PHE A 81 -11.88 -12.18 3.43
N ASP A 82 -11.47 -12.86 2.35
CA ASP A 82 -12.31 -13.09 1.15
C ASP A 82 -12.94 -11.78 0.64
N THR A 83 -12.08 -10.79 0.44
CA THR A 83 -12.41 -9.42 0.04
C THR A 83 -11.83 -9.11 -1.34
N VAL A 84 -12.17 -7.94 -1.91
CA VAL A 84 -11.70 -7.45 -3.22
C VAL A 84 -12.00 -8.45 -4.35
N LYS A 85 -13.13 -9.13 -4.26
CA LYS A 85 -13.50 -10.22 -5.20
C LYS A 85 -13.89 -9.73 -6.59
N GLU A 86 -14.36 -8.49 -6.69
CA GLU A 86 -14.93 -7.94 -7.93
C GLU A 86 -14.39 -6.54 -8.26
N THR A 87 -13.42 -6.06 -7.48
CA THR A 87 -12.70 -4.80 -7.74
C THR A 87 -11.20 -5.06 -7.81
N GLY A 88 -10.40 -4.04 -8.06
CA GLY A 88 -8.94 -4.11 -8.08
C GLY A 88 -8.33 -2.90 -7.39
N ASP A 89 -7.02 -2.96 -7.11
CA ASP A 89 -6.28 -1.89 -6.44
C ASP A 89 -6.87 -1.46 -5.09
N HIS A 90 -7.26 -2.45 -4.29
CA HIS A 90 -7.82 -2.26 -2.96
C HIS A 90 -7.27 -3.31 -1.97
N GLY A 91 -7.55 -3.12 -0.69
CA GLY A 91 -7.20 -4.06 0.37
C GLY A 91 -8.41 -4.59 1.14
N SER A 92 -8.17 -5.60 2.00
CA SER A 92 -9.16 -6.03 3.01
C SER A 92 -9.54 -4.88 3.94
N PHE A 93 -8.55 -4.09 4.37
CA PHE A 93 -8.73 -2.71 4.79
C PHE A 93 -8.30 -1.80 3.65
N ASN A 94 -9.08 -0.77 3.35
CA ASN A 94 -8.71 0.25 2.40
C ASN A 94 -8.99 1.64 2.98
N SER A 95 -8.08 2.57 2.75
CA SER A 95 -8.26 3.97 3.08
C SER A 95 -7.62 4.84 2.01
N TRP A 96 -8.29 5.93 1.69
CA TRP A 96 -7.68 7.06 0.98
C TRP A 96 -7.89 8.32 1.80
N GLY A 97 -6.86 9.15 1.90
CA GLY A 97 -6.91 10.42 2.61
C GLY A 97 -6.77 11.56 1.62
N ARG A 98 -7.71 11.67 0.68
CA ARG A 98 -7.77 12.82 -0.22
C ARG A 98 -8.23 14.07 0.52
N ASP A 99 -7.64 14.25 1.66
CA ASP A 99 -7.86 15.36 2.56
C ASP A 99 -7.47 16.68 1.93
N ARG A 100 -7.83 17.78 2.58
CA ARG A 100 -7.66 19.15 2.02
C ARG A 100 -6.24 19.52 1.59
N TYR A 101 -5.22 18.80 2.06
CA TYR A 101 -3.82 19.02 1.67
C TYR A 101 -3.41 18.24 0.42
N TRP A 102 -4.09 17.15 0.12
CA TRP A 102 -3.71 16.20 -0.91
C TRP A 102 -3.91 16.75 -2.33
N LEU A 103 -3.08 16.31 -3.23
CA LEU A 103 -3.14 16.53 -4.68
C LEU A 103 -2.59 15.32 -5.43
N PRO A 104 -3.02 15.10 -6.67
CA PRO A 104 -2.47 14.00 -7.49
C PRO A 104 -0.97 14.13 -7.80
N ASP A 105 -0.39 15.35 -7.80
CA ASP A 105 1.04 15.56 -7.93
C ASP A 105 1.74 15.49 -6.56
N PRO A 106 2.51 14.42 -6.27
CA PRO A 106 3.17 14.27 -4.99
C PRO A 106 4.25 15.32 -4.73
N ASN A 107 4.83 15.93 -5.77
CA ASN A 107 5.80 16.99 -5.57
C ASN A 107 5.14 18.26 -5.04
N GLU A 108 3.93 18.58 -5.53
CA GLU A 108 3.16 19.71 -5.00
C GLU A 108 2.71 19.45 -3.56
N VAL A 109 2.28 18.23 -3.24
CA VAL A 109 1.93 17.82 -1.87
C VAL A 109 3.14 17.97 -0.94
N SER A 110 4.29 17.41 -1.33
CA SER A 110 5.53 17.54 -0.56
C SER A 110 5.93 18.99 -0.32
N ALA A 111 5.83 19.84 -1.34
CA ALA A 111 6.13 21.26 -1.22
C ALA A 111 5.18 21.98 -0.27
N ARG A 112 3.88 21.68 -0.31
CA ARG A 112 2.87 22.24 0.62
C ARG A 112 3.15 21.86 2.06
N VAL A 113 3.36 20.56 2.33
CA VAL A 113 3.61 20.08 3.69
C VAL A 113 4.95 20.57 4.24
N LYS A 114 5.96 20.77 3.39
CA LYS A 114 7.21 21.41 3.81
C LYS A 114 7.00 22.86 4.30
N GLN A 115 6.06 23.58 3.70
CA GLN A 115 5.71 24.95 4.10
C GLN A 115 4.76 25.00 5.31
N ALA A 116 3.91 23.99 5.46
CA ALA A 116 2.89 23.91 6.49
C ALA A 116 2.77 22.45 7.00
N PRO A 117 3.65 22.03 7.95
CA PRO A 117 3.75 20.62 8.39
C PRO A 117 2.52 20.09 9.14
N GLU A 118 1.60 20.94 9.54
CA GLU A 118 0.33 20.60 10.19
C GLU A 118 -0.72 20.06 9.19
N LEU A 119 -0.60 20.36 7.90
CA LEU A 119 -1.61 20.08 6.89
C LEU A 119 -2.13 18.63 6.88
N PRO A 120 -1.29 17.57 6.99
CA PRO A 120 -1.77 16.20 7.00
C PRO A 120 -2.61 15.81 8.22
N LEU A 121 -2.63 16.65 9.24
CA LEU A 121 -3.38 16.44 10.49
C LEU A 121 -4.63 17.30 10.61
N LEU A 122 -4.94 18.11 9.61
CA LEU A 122 -6.12 18.97 9.68
C LEU A 122 -7.42 18.16 9.56
N ASP A 123 -7.39 17.08 8.80
CA ASP A 123 -8.54 16.19 8.67
C ASP A 123 -8.42 14.99 9.61
N ALA A 124 -7.33 14.27 9.64
CA ALA A 124 -7.08 13.19 10.61
C ALA A 124 -6.50 13.76 11.93
N VAL A 125 -7.32 14.48 12.70
CA VAL A 125 -6.88 15.21 13.91
C VAL A 125 -6.45 14.32 15.07
N ARG A 126 -6.89 13.06 15.09
CA ARG A 126 -6.49 12.02 16.05
C ARG A 126 -6.03 10.79 15.30
N PRO A 127 -5.09 10.01 15.86
CA PRO A 127 -4.65 8.79 15.22
C PRO A 127 -5.80 7.82 14.95
N ILE A 128 -5.74 7.13 13.81
CA ILE A 128 -6.57 5.98 13.50
C ILE A 128 -5.80 4.75 13.94
N ILE A 129 -6.39 3.94 14.82
CA ILE A 129 -5.73 2.81 15.46
C ILE A 129 -6.28 1.50 14.89
N MET A 130 -5.39 0.69 14.33
CA MET A 130 -5.70 -0.65 13.83
C MET A 130 -4.85 -1.65 14.58
N ARG A 131 -5.46 -2.45 15.45
CA ARG A 131 -4.69 -3.35 16.31
C ARG A 131 -5.37 -4.69 16.58
N ASN A 132 -4.57 -5.72 16.75
CA ASN A 132 -5.03 -7.06 17.10
C ASN A 132 -6.07 -7.60 16.09
N ASN A 133 -5.93 -7.30 14.81
CA ASN A 133 -6.80 -7.83 13.77
C ASN A 133 -6.09 -8.93 12.98
N ARG A 134 -6.88 -9.79 12.34
CA ARG A 134 -6.42 -10.73 11.34
C ARG A 134 -6.98 -10.32 9.98
N TRP A 135 -6.09 -10.23 9.00
CA TRP A 135 -6.38 -9.77 7.65
C TRP A 135 -5.95 -10.82 6.63
N ARG A 136 -6.73 -11.01 5.58
CA ARG A 136 -6.33 -11.76 4.41
C ARG A 136 -6.99 -11.21 3.15
N CYS A 137 -6.19 -10.78 2.20
CA CYS A 137 -6.64 -10.38 0.87
C CYS A 137 -5.92 -11.22 -0.19
N ASP A 138 -6.68 -12.01 -0.96
CA ASP A 138 -6.12 -12.83 -2.04
C ASP A 138 -6.05 -12.07 -3.37
N HIS A 139 -6.59 -10.86 -3.45
CA HIS A 139 -6.73 -10.07 -4.67
C HIS A 139 -6.18 -8.63 -4.55
N GLY A 140 -5.37 -8.38 -3.55
CA GLY A 140 -4.79 -7.07 -3.25
C GLY A 140 -4.03 -7.09 -1.92
N TRP A 141 -4.08 -6.00 -1.18
CA TRP A 141 -3.36 -5.87 0.09
C TRP A 141 -4.21 -6.26 1.30
N ASP A 142 -3.60 -6.77 2.35
CA ASP A 142 -4.29 -6.96 3.63
C ASP A 142 -4.70 -5.61 4.22
N ILE A 143 -3.76 -4.65 4.22
CA ILE A 143 -4.00 -3.27 4.65
C ILE A 143 -3.48 -2.34 3.55
N ASP A 144 -4.37 -1.54 3.00
CA ASP A 144 -4.09 -0.57 1.95
C ASP A 144 -4.33 0.86 2.44
N LEU A 145 -3.24 1.61 2.64
CA LEU A 145 -3.29 3.05 2.88
C LEU A 145 -2.91 3.77 1.59
N ASP A 146 -3.92 4.34 0.93
CA ASP A 146 -3.81 4.97 -0.38
C ASP A 146 -3.90 6.50 -0.30
N ASP A 147 -3.64 7.20 -1.38
CA ASP A 147 -3.85 8.62 -1.70
C ASP A 147 -3.83 9.58 -0.47
N GLY A 148 -2.71 9.67 0.24
CA GLY A 148 -2.54 10.63 1.32
C GLY A 148 -3.02 10.18 2.71
N ALA A 149 -3.47 8.92 2.87
CA ALA A 149 -3.89 8.40 4.16
C ALA A 149 -2.83 8.60 5.25
N SER A 150 -3.16 9.39 6.28
CA SER A 150 -2.21 9.90 7.27
C SER A 150 -2.69 9.66 8.70
N ASN A 151 -1.74 9.72 9.65
CA ASN A 151 -1.98 9.62 11.09
C ASN A 151 -2.56 8.26 11.53
N TYR A 152 -1.89 7.17 11.12
CA TYR A 152 -2.27 5.80 11.47
C TYR A 152 -1.31 5.18 12.48
N ILE A 153 -1.84 4.33 13.36
CA ILE A 153 -1.11 3.42 14.24
C ILE A 153 -1.58 2.00 13.95
N ILE A 154 -0.74 1.20 13.31
CA ILE A 154 -1.02 -0.15 12.87
C ILE A 154 -0.12 -1.10 13.65
N THR A 155 -0.68 -1.79 14.64
CA THR A 155 0.13 -2.60 15.57
C THR A 155 -0.55 -3.91 15.95
N ASN A 156 0.25 -4.94 16.19
CA ASN A 156 -0.25 -6.25 16.61
C ASN A 156 -1.26 -6.87 15.62
N ASN A 157 -1.08 -6.67 14.31
CA ASN A 157 -1.94 -7.30 13.32
C ASN A 157 -1.27 -8.55 12.73
N LEU A 158 -2.09 -9.52 12.39
CA LEU A 158 -1.71 -10.70 11.64
C LEU A 158 -2.23 -10.55 10.20
N CYS A 159 -1.32 -10.28 9.27
CA CYS A 159 -1.57 -10.15 7.84
C CYS A 159 -1.18 -11.47 7.16
N LEU A 160 -2.12 -12.16 6.50
CA LEU A 160 -1.93 -13.55 6.07
C LEU A 160 -1.50 -13.73 4.60
N HIS A 161 -1.65 -12.71 3.76
CA HIS A 161 -1.31 -12.88 2.33
C HIS A 161 -0.98 -11.57 1.60
N GLY A 162 -1.82 -10.55 1.69
CA GLY A 162 -1.71 -9.31 0.90
C GLY A 162 -0.64 -8.33 1.39
N GLY A 163 -0.20 -8.44 2.65
CA GLY A 163 0.76 -7.51 3.26
C GLY A 163 0.20 -6.12 3.55
N ILE A 164 1.09 -5.17 3.79
CA ILE A 164 0.71 -3.79 4.15
C ILE A 164 1.27 -2.82 3.11
N LYS A 165 0.38 -2.07 2.45
CA LYS A 165 0.74 -0.97 1.54
C LYS A 165 0.59 0.37 2.25
N ASN A 166 1.65 1.17 2.23
CA ASN A 166 1.63 2.57 2.62
C ASN A 166 2.01 3.42 1.40
N ARG A 167 1.01 3.99 0.75
CA ARG A 167 1.24 4.95 -0.33
C ARG A 167 1.48 6.35 0.25
N GLU A 168 1.58 7.41 -0.57
CA GLU A 168 1.84 8.75 -0.08
C GLU A 168 0.96 9.14 1.11
N GLY A 169 1.57 9.74 2.11
CA GLY A 169 0.91 10.16 3.35
C GLY A 169 1.95 10.46 4.44
N TYR A 170 1.48 10.72 5.64
CA TYR A 170 2.31 11.19 6.73
C TYR A 170 1.98 10.52 8.07
N ARG A 171 3.00 10.29 8.88
CA ARG A 171 2.89 9.83 10.28
C ARG A 171 2.13 8.50 10.43
N ARG A 172 2.50 7.51 9.60
CA ARG A 172 2.00 6.14 9.75
C ARG A 172 3.02 5.35 10.56
N ILE A 173 2.57 4.79 11.66
CA ILE A 173 3.36 3.95 12.57
C ILE A 173 2.91 2.51 12.38
N VAL A 174 3.78 1.68 11.82
CA VAL A 174 3.53 0.25 11.55
C VAL A 174 4.53 -0.56 12.36
N GLU A 175 4.09 -1.07 13.50
CA GLU A 175 4.97 -1.74 14.45
C GLU A 175 4.38 -3.04 14.97
N ASN A 176 5.24 -4.00 15.26
CA ASN A 176 4.88 -5.25 15.93
C ASN A 176 3.80 -6.05 15.19
N ASN A 177 3.81 -6.07 13.86
CA ASN A 177 2.91 -6.87 13.05
C ASN A 177 3.60 -8.13 12.54
N VAL A 178 2.82 -9.15 12.19
CA VAL A 178 3.29 -10.35 11.46
C VAL A 178 2.69 -10.32 10.07
N ILE A 179 3.55 -10.25 9.04
CA ILE A 179 3.17 -10.21 7.62
C ILE A 179 3.60 -11.52 6.98
N VAL A 180 2.64 -12.44 6.84
CA VAL A 180 2.85 -13.80 6.33
C VAL A 180 2.74 -13.82 4.81
N ASP A 181 3.59 -14.58 4.15
CA ASP A 181 3.59 -14.83 2.70
C ASP A 181 3.58 -13.56 1.83
N SER A 182 4.01 -12.44 2.38
CA SER A 182 3.98 -11.15 1.71
C SER A 182 5.11 -10.23 2.18
N ALA A 183 5.04 -8.97 1.77
CA ALA A 183 5.99 -7.93 2.05
C ALA A 183 5.32 -6.68 2.66
N TYR A 184 6.16 -5.70 2.97
CA TYR A 184 5.75 -4.33 3.15
C TYR A 184 5.92 -3.57 1.83
N TYR A 185 4.90 -2.78 1.46
CA TYR A 185 4.81 -2.07 0.18
C TYR A 185 4.84 -0.56 0.39
N PRO A 186 6.03 0.05 0.59
CA PRO A 186 6.16 1.49 0.62
C PRO A 186 6.01 2.06 -0.79
N GLN A 187 5.12 3.04 -0.96
CA GLN A 187 4.87 3.65 -2.26
C GLN A 187 4.83 5.17 -2.16
N VAL A 188 5.50 5.86 -3.08
CA VAL A 188 5.45 7.33 -3.22
C VAL A 188 5.72 8.07 -1.90
N TRP A 189 6.65 7.60 -1.06
CA TRP A 189 6.90 8.21 0.23
C TRP A 189 7.62 9.55 0.12
N PHE A 190 7.14 10.50 0.91
CA PHE A 190 7.81 11.79 1.05
C PHE A 190 9.02 11.69 1.98
N THR A 191 10.07 12.46 1.68
CA THR A 191 11.32 12.49 2.49
C THR A 191 11.06 12.74 3.97
N ASN A 192 10.06 13.56 4.30
CA ASN A 192 9.67 13.91 5.67
C ASN A 192 8.30 13.34 6.05
N SER A 193 7.96 12.15 5.60
CA SER A 193 6.66 11.52 5.89
C SER A 193 6.44 11.31 7.40
N GLY A 194 7.52 11.11 8.16
CA GLY A 194 7.46 10.78 9.58
C GLY A 194 7.01 9.34 9.84
N ASP A 195 6.98 8.49 8.81
CA ASP A 195 6.57 7.10 8.89
C ASP A 195 7.58 6.26 9.67
N VAL A 196 7.06 5.25 10.35
CA VAL A 196 7.82 4.24 11.09
C VAL A 196 7.41 2.86 10.60
N PHE A 197 8.40 2.01 10.37
CA PHE A 197 8.21 0.59 10.14
C PHE A 197 9.25 -0.18 10.97
N ALA A 198 8.85 -0.67 12.15
CA ALA A 198 9.77 -1.28 13.09
C ALA A 198 9.18 -2.47 13.85
N HIS A 199 10.05 -3.35 14.32
CA HIS A 199 9.70 -4.50 15.16
C HIS A 199 8.69 -5.47 14.49
N ASN A 200 8.63 -5.50 13.15
CA ASN A 200 7.73 -6.39 12.42
C ASN A 200 8.45 -7.70 12.04
N ILE A 201 7.66 -8.75 11.82
CA ILE A 201 8.12 -9.98 11.18
C ILE A 201 7.50 -10.01 9.78
N VAL A 202 8.33 -10.06 8.74
CA VAL A 202 7.92 -10.07 7.34
C VAL A 202 8.47 -11.29 6.61
N TRP A 203 7.76 -11.80 5.57
CA TRP A 203 8.23 -12.97 4.80
C TRP A 203 9.19 -12.61 3.67
N ARG A 204 9.18 -11.38 3.21
CA ARG A 204 9.99 -10.93 2.06
C ARG A 204 10.61 -9.57 2.33
N ASP A 205 11.64 -9.24 1.57
CA ASP A 205 12.14 -7.88 1.47
C ASP A 205 11.02 -6.91 1.09
N TYR A 206 11.24 -5.61 1.26
CA TYR A 206 10.26 -4.60 0.86
C TYR A 206 10.01 -4.64 -0.64
N ASP A 207 8.78 -4.34 -1.06
CA ASP A 207 8.41 -4.18 -2.49
C ASP A 207 8.05 -2.70 -2.77
N PRO A 208 9.06 -1.83 -2.92
CA PRO A 208 8.86 -0.40 -3.08
C PRO A 208 8.43 -0.05 -4.50
N ALA A 209 7.55 0.96 -4.64
CA ALA A 209 7.20 1.53 -5.93
C ALA A 209 7.22 3.06 -5.91
N ARG A 210 7.80 3.67 -6.95
CA ARG A 210 7.88 5.13 -7.13
C ARG A 210 8.44 5.87 -5.90
N MET A 211 9.39 5.26 -5.20
CA MET A 211 10.00 5.83 -3.99
C MET A 211 10.94 7.00 -4.29
N TYR A 212 11.02 7.93 -3.34
CA TYR A 212 12.10 8.90 -3.28
C TYR A 212 13.42 8.21 -2.87
N PRO A 213 14.58 8.83 -3.14
CA PRO A 213 15.85 8.26 -2.70
C PRO A 213 15.89 8.01 -1.18
N PRO A 214 16.56 6.94 -0.73
CA PRO A 214 16.74 6.69 0.69
C PRO A 214 17.59 7.79 1.38
N PRO A 215 17.53 7.92 2.71
CA PRO A 215 16.87 7.02 3.66
C PRO A 215 15.35 7.26 3.74
N TRP A 216 14.56 6.17 3.93
CA TRP A 216 13.11 6.24 3.97
C TRP A 216 12.59 6.45 5.39
N GLY A 217 11.48 7.18 5.50
CA GLY A 217 10.75 7.37 6.73
C GLY A 217 11.53 8.06 7.85
N ARG A 218 10.92 8.08 9.04
CA ARG A 218 11.56 8.49 10.29
C ARG A 218 12.41 7.34 10.85
N GLU A 219 11.86 6.12 10.78
CA GLU A 219 12.49 4.91 11.31
C GLU A 219 12.06 3.70 10.47
N MET A 220 13.02 2.91 10.03
CA MET A 220 12.83 1.60 9.43
C MET A 220 13.96 0.73 9.97
N ASP A 221 13.66 -0.05 11.04
CA ASP A 221 14.69 -0.86 11.69
C ASP A 221 14.09 -1.93 12.60
N TYR A 222 14.93 -2.81 13.12
CA TYR A 222 14.53 -3.87 14.04
C TYR A 222 13.46 -4.81 13.48
N ASN A 223 13.43 -5.02 12.18
CA ASN A 223 12.53 -5.93 11.51
C ASN A 223 13.19 -7.30 11.30
N LEU A 224 12.41 -8.38 11.32
CA LEU A 224 12.86 -9.72 11.02
C LEU A 224 12.26 -10.18 9.70
N VAL A 225 13.14 -10.50 8.72
CA VAL A 225 12.74 -11.23 7.51
C VAL A 225 12.71 -12.71 7.82
N GLN A 226 11.54 -13.32 7.79
CA GLN A 226 11.35 -14.75 8.11
C GLN A 226 11.97 -15.65 7.06
N LYS A 227 12.84 -16.55 7.51
CA LYS A 227 13.38 -17.62 6.69
C LYS A 227 13.56 -18.87 7.53
N ALA A 228 12.73 -19.86 7.28
CA ALA A 228 12.70 -21.11 8.05
C ALA A 228 14.09 -21.76 8.14
N GLY A 229 14.49 -22.11 9.34
CA GLY A 229 15.79 -22.74 9.65
C GLY A 229 17.02 -21.82 9.52
N ALA A 230 16.85 -20.55 9.16
CA ALA A 230 17.99 -19.65 9.03
C ALA A 230 18.52 -19.18 10.40
N GLN A 231 19.85 -19.15 10.52
CA GLN A 231 20.50 -18.48 11.65
C GLN A 231 20.46 -16.95 11.43
N PRO A 232 20.41 -16.15 12.50
CA PRO A 232 20.37 -14.70 12.39
C PRO A 232 21.54 -14.13 11.58
N SER A 233 21.23 -13.30 10.61
CA SER A 233 22.19 -12.56 9.78
C SER A 233 21.61 -11.19 9.38
N PRO A 234 22.45 -10.18 9.06
CA PRO A 234 21.97 -8.86 8.66
C PRO A 234 20.99 -8.91 7.48
N ALA A 235 19.92 -8.13 7.56
CA ALA A 235 18.92 -8.00 6.48
C ALA A 235 19.43 -7.02 5.40
N THR A 236 20.48 -7.38 4.69
CA THR A 236 21.14 -6.52 3.70
C THR A 236 20.20 -6.08 2.57
N GLY A 237 19.22 -6.91 2.20
CA GLY A 237 18.19 -6.55 1.22
C GLY A 237 17.39 -5.33 1.67
N LEU A 238 16.93 -5.32 2.93
CA LEU A 238 16.21 -4.18 3.50
C LEU A 238 17.09 -2.93 3.59
N GLN A 239 18.35 -3.08 4.08
CA GLN A 239 19.31 -1.96 4.18
C GLN A 239 19.56 -1.29 2.84
N ASN A 240 19.77 -2.08 1.79
CA ASN A 240 20.03 -1.57 0.44
C ASN A 240 18.85 -0.81 -0.14
N GLN A 241 17.63 -1.17 0.24
CA GLN A 241 16.42 -0.51 -0.23
C GLN A 241 16.13 0.76 0.56
N SER A 242 16.10 0.66 1.88
CA SER A 242 15.63 1.73 2.77
C SER A 242 16.69 2.77 3.11
N GLY A 243 17.98 2.41 3.03
CA GLY A 243 19.08 3.20 3.58
C GLY A 243 19.08 3.28 5.13
N ARG A 244 18.33 2.35 5.75
CA ARG A 244 18.16 2.16 7.20
C ARG A 244 18.29 0.66 7.51
N ASP A 245 17.55 0.10 8.45
CA ASP A 245 17.54 -1.33 8.78
C ASP A 245 18.91 -1.89 9.25
N GLU A 246 19.67 -1.07 9.98
CA GLU A 246 21.01 -1.48 10.48
C GLU A 246 20.93 -2.67 11.44
N HIS A 247 19.82 -2.79 12.20
CA HIS A 247 19.61 -3.83 13.19
C HIS A 247 18.60 -4.89 12.72
N SER A 248 18.02 -4.73 11.55
CA SER A 248 17.10 -5.73 10.96
C SER A 248 17.87 -6.99 10.54
N ILE A 249 17.23 -8.15 10.70
CA ILE A 249 17.87 -9.45 10.45
C ILE A 249 17.02 -10.35 9.54
N VAL A 250 17.70 -11.29 8.89
CA VAL A 250 17.09 -12.49 8.28
C VAL A 250 17.29 -13.63 9.27
N ALA A 251 16.22 -14.28 9.72
CA ALA A 251 16.27 -15.40 10.66
C ALA A 251 15.01 -16.25 10.62
N ASP A 252 15.04 -17.42 11.27
CA ASP A 252 13.82 -18.14 11.63
C ASP A 252 13.18 -17.47 12.84
N ALA A 253 11.96 -16.99 12.70
CA ALA A 253 11.20 -16.38 13.80
C ALA A 253 10.77 -17.39 14.86
N GLU A 254 10.90 -18.69 14.61
CA GLU A 254 10.53 -19.76 15.52
C GLU A 254 9.07 -19.68 16.01
N PHE A 255 8.12 -19.65 15.08
CA PHE A 255 6.71 -19.62 15.42
C PHE A 255 6.25 -20.86 16.20
N VAL A 256 5.25 -20.68 17.05
CA VAL A 256 4.73 -21.76 17.91
C VAL A 256 3.97 -22.81 17.12
N ASP A 257 2.98 -22.43 16.31
CA ASP A 257 2.19 -23.35 15.47
C ASP A 257 1.49 -22.58 14.33
N PRO A 258 2.23 -22.21 13.28
CA PRO A 258 1.67 -21.44 12.17
C PRO A 258 0.57 -22.20 11.41
N ALA A 259 0.61 -23.55 11.41
CA ALA A 259 -0.43 -24.36 10.79
C ALA A 259 -1.81 -24.20 11.46
N LYS A 260 -1.83 -23.73 12.71
CA LYS A 260 -3.05 -23.39 13.45
C LYS A 260 -3.23 -21.87 13.65
N SER A 261 -2.66 -21.06 12.79
CA SER A 261 -2.72 -19.60 12.87
C SER A 261 -2.06 -19.02 14.15
N ASN A 262 -1.24 -19.81 14.85
CA ASN A 262 -0.51 -19.34 16.02
C ASN A 262 0.89 -18.87 15.62
N TYR A 263 0.97 -17.64 15.16
CA TYR A 263 2.21 -16.96 14.78
C TYR A 263 2.89 -16.26 15.97
N ARG A 264 2.54 -16.58 17.19
CA ARG A 264 3.36 -16.18 18.34
C ARG A 264 4.73 -16.85 18.21
N VAL A 265 5.74 -16.15 18.62
CA VAL A 265 7.12 -16.67 18.59
C VAL A 265 7.47 -17.32 19.94
N LYS A 266 8.34 -18.33 19.89
CA LYS A 266 8.88 -19.01 21.09
C LYS A 266 9.81 -18.08 21.87
N GLU A 267 10.09 -18.44 23.14
CA GLU A 267 10.97 -17.65 24.01
C GLU A 267 12.40 -17.45 23.49
N ALA A 268 12.90 -18.40 22.69
CA ALA A 268 14.24 -18.32 22.08
C ALA A 268 14.27 -17.51 20.78
N SER A 269 13.15 -17.04 20.30
CA SER A 269 13.06 -16.36 19.02
C SER A 269 13.93 -15.11 18.93
N PRO A 270 14.71 -14.94 17.85
CA PRO A 270 15.49 -13.72 17.64
C PRO A 270 14.63 -12.46 17.46
N ALA A 271 13.35 -12.61 17.10
CA ALA A 271 12.41 -11.49 16.97
C ALA A 271 12.23 -10.73 18.30
N LEU A 272 12.28 -11.44 19.44
CA LEU A 272 12.13 -10.83 20.77
C LEU A 272 13.31 -9.89 21.09
N ALA A 273 14.51 -10.24 20.67
CA ALA A 273 15.68 -9.39 20.81
C ALA A 273 15.60 -8.10 19.98
N LEU A 274 14.85 -8.13 18.89
CA LEU A 274 14.54 -6.96 18.05
C LEU A 274 13.39 -6.11 18.61
N GLY A 275 12.81 -6.47 19.75
CA GLY A 275 11.72 -5.73 20.39
C GLY A 275 10.32 -6.17 19.97
N PHE A 276 10.18 -7.19 19.11
CA PHE A 276 8.87 -7.80 18.84
C PHE A 276 8.25 -8.36 20.12
N LYS A 277 6.93 -8.23 20.26
CA LYS A 277 6.17 -8.72 21.41
C LYS A 277 5.02 -9.60 20.94
N ASN A 278 4.88 -10.78 21.54
CA ASN A 278 3.70 -11.61 21.28
C ASN A 278 2.42 -10.90 21.67
N PHE A 279 1.39 -11.04 20.85
CA PHE A 279 0.06 -10.47 21.06
C PHE A 279 -1.02 -11.55 20.93
N PRO A 280 -2.27 -11.32 21.38
CA PRO A 280 -3.34 -12.30 21.24
C PRO A 280 -3.63 -12.60 19.78
N MET A 281 -3.56 -13.89 19.38
CA MET A 281 -3.83 -14.35 18.02
C MET A 281 -4.97 -15.39 17.96
N ASP A 282 -5.79 -15.44 19.00
CA ASP A 282 -6.92 -16.36 19.20
C ASP A 282 -8.25 -15.64 19.49
N GLN A 283 -8.23 -14.29 19.38
CA GLN A 283 -9.36 -13.44 19.75
C GLN A 283 -9.95 -12.66 18.56
N PHE A 284 -9.63 -13.07 17.35
CA PHE A 284 -10.13 -12.42 16.14
C PHE A 284 -11.59 -12.77 15.83
N GLY A 285 -12.34 -11.79 15.34
CA GLY A 285 -13.71 -11.96 14.88
C GLY A 285 -14.75 -11.99 16.00
N VAL A 286 -15.94 -12.46 15.63
CA VAL A 286 -17.11 -12.50 16.53
C VAL A 286 -16.86 -13.32 17.78
N THR A 287 -17.41 -12.82 18.90
CA THR A 287 -17.30 -13.47 20.21
C THR A 287 -18.60 -14.16 20.63
N ASN A 288 -19.75 -13.67 20.16
CA ASN A 288 -21.04 -14.31 20.41
C ASN A 288 -21.01 -15.78 19.96
N PRO A 289 -21.34 -16.77 20.84
CA PRO A 289 -21.23 -18.18 20.50
C PRO A 289 -22.08 -18.62 19.29
N GLU A 290 -23.26 -18.04 19.11
CA GLU A 290 -24.15 -18.37 17.98
C GLU A 290 -23.55 -17.87 16.64
N LEU A 291 -23.04 -16.64 16.63
CA LEU A 291 -22.35 -16.10 15.46
C LEU A 291 -21.07 -16.86 15.16
N LYS A 292 -20.28 -17.18 16.20
CA LYS A 292 -19.03 -17.92 16.06
C LYS A 292 -19.25 -19.34 15.50
N ALA A 293 -20.37 -19.95 15.79
CA ALA A 293 -20.71 -21.28 15.28
C ALA A 293 -20.96 -21.31 13.75
N ILE A 294 -21.34 -20.18 13.16
CA ILE A 294 -21.64 -20.06 11.73
C ILE A 294 -20.63 -19.21 10.96
N ALA A 295 -19.78 -18.45 11.65
CA ALA A 295 -18.75 -17.63 11.02
C ALA A 295 -17.70 -18.53 10.33
N LYS A 296 -17.31 -18.14 9.12
CA LYS A 296 -16.14 -18.75 8.46
C LYS A 296 -14.85 -18.20 9.06
N VAL A 297 -13.76 -18.89 8.80
CA VAL A 297 -12.40 -18.48 9.12
C VAL A 297 -11.57 -18.45 7.83
N PRO A 298 -10.54 -17.58 7.73
CA PRO A 298 -9.69 -17.53 6.55
C PRO A 298 -8.90 -18.82 6.37
N GLN A 299 -8.59 -19.16 5.12
CA GLN A 299 -7.60 -20.19 4.84
C GLN A 299 -6.24 -19.75 5.36
N LEU A 300 -5.49 -20.64 5.98
CA LEU A 300 -4.15 -20.34 6.44
C LEU A 300 -3.15 -20.55 5.28
N PRO A 301 -2.14 -19.68 5.16
CA PRO A 301 -1.04 -19.89 4.22
C PRO A 301 -0.38 -21.25 4.48
N GLN A 302 -0.12 -22.01 3.42
CA GLN A 302 0.63 -23.26 3.53
C GLN A 302 2.12 -22.94 3.42
N PRO A 303 2.96 -23.32 4.39
CA PRO A 303 4.39 -22.97 4.40
C PRO A 303 5.16 -23.42 3.15
N GLU A 304 4.69 -24.46 2.46
CA GLU A 304 5.35 -25.07 1.31
C GLU A 304 4.98 -24.42 -0.05
N ASN A 305 3.96 -23.57 -0.09
CA ASN A 305 3.46 -22.96 -1.33
C ASN A 305 3.84 -21.48 -1.49
N ALA A 306 4.88 -21.01 -0.83
CA ALA A 306 5.47 -19.71 -1.17
C ALA A 306 5.99 -19.81 -2.62
N VAL A 307 5.07 -19.71 -3.57
CA VAL A 307 5.40 -19.44 -4.97
C VAL A 307 6.14 -18.12 -4.92
N SER A 308 7.47 -18.20 -5.08
CA SER A 308 8.21 -17.00 -5.43
C SER A 308 7.56 -16.51 -6.71
N VAL A 309 6.70 -15.51 -6.60
CA VAL A 309 6.36 -14.68 -7.74
C VAL A 309 7.69 -14.04 -8.13
N THR A 310 8.45 -14.77 -8.96
CA THR A 310 9.56 -14.19 -9.68
C THR A 310 8.93 -13.12 -10.55
N THR A 311 8.78 -11.93 -9.98
CA THR A 311 8.67 -10.71 -10.76
C THR A 311 9.84 -10.76 -11.71
N ARG A 312 9.54 -11.08 -12.96
CA ARG A 312 10.54 -11.07 -14.03
C ARG A 312 10.97 -9.62 -14.07
N ALA A 313 12.11 -9.32 -13.43
CA ALA A 313 12.65 -7.97 -13.38
C ALA A 313 12.63 -7.46 -14.82
N ALA A 314 11.79 -6.46 -15.09
CA ALA A 314 11.63 -5.93 -16.43
C ALA A 314 12.96 -5.27 -16.79
N VAL A 315 13.73 -5.93 -17.67
CA VAL A 315 15.08 -5.48 -18.04
C VAL A 315 14.94 -4.12 -18.74
N PRO A 316 15.63 -3.08 -18.26
CA PRO A 316 15.61 -1.78 -18.89
C PRO A 316 16.16 -1.86 -20.33
N MET A 317 15.57 -1.10 -21.22
CA MET A 317 16.07 -0.89 -22.58
C MET A 317 16.19 0.60 -22.90
N THR A 318 17.00 0.92 -23.90
CA THR A 318 17.12 2.29 -24.40
C THR A 318 16.10 2.53 -25.52
N TRP A 319 15.32 3.61 -25.39
CA TRP A 319 14.37 4.08 -26.41
C TRP A 319 14.58 5.57 -26.66
N PHE A 320 15.07 5.92 -27.84
CA PHE A 320 15.45 7.30 -28.23
C PHE A 320 16.27 8.04 -27.15
N GLY A 321 17.22 7.35 -26.55
CA GLY A 321 18.11 7.86 -25.50
C GLY A 321 17.54 7.77 -24.08
N ALA A 322 16.25 7.55 -23.88
CA ALA A 322 15.67 7.31 -22.57
C ALA A 322 15.83 5.85 -22.15
N SER A 323 15.98 5.62 -20.86
CA SER A 323 15.90 4.28 -20.25
C SER A 323 14.45 3.97 -19.91
N VAL A 324 13.93 2.86 -20.43
CA VAL A 324 12.53 2.46 -20.25
C VAL A 324 12.43 0.96 -19.96
N ARG A 325 11.35 0.53 -19.27
CA ARG A 325 11.01 -0.87 -19.04
C ARG A 325 9.51 -1.09 -18.93
N ASN A 326 9.10 -2.33 -18.91
CA ASN A 326 7.69 -2.67 -18.62
C ASN A 326 7.31 -2.31 -17.18
N ILE A 327 6.04 -2.04 -16.93
CA ILE A 327 5.44 -2.10 -15.60
C ILE A 327 5.61 -3.54 -15.09
N ALA A 328 6.13 -3.69 -13.87
CA ALA A 328 6.58 -4.99 -13.36
C ALA A 328 5.48 -5.78 -12.64
N ASN A 329 4.62 -5.10 -11.85
CA ASN A 329 3.66 -5.75 -10.95
C ASN A 329 2.49 -4.81 -10.57
N GLU A 330 1.59 -5.32 -9.73
CA GLU A 330 0.45 -4.56 -9.22
C GLU A 330 0.85 -3.39 -8.33
N SER A 331 1.96 -3.51 -7.61
CA SER A 331 2.51 -2.43 -6.77
C SER A 331 2.86 -1.21 -7.62
N GLU A 332 3.51 -1.42 -8.76
CA GLU A 332 3.78 -0.34 -9.71
C GLU A 332 2.50 0.17 -10.41
N MET A 333 1.62 -0.74 -10.80
CA MET A 333 0.32 -0.37 -11.36
C MET A 333 -0.40 0.63 -10.44
N SER A 334 -0.50 0.31 -9.16
CA SER A 334 -1.10 1.15 -8.13
C SER A 334 -0.34 2.47 -7.97
N ALA A 335 0.98 2.42 -7.79
CA ALA A 335 1.80 3.61 -7.56
C ALA A 335 1.76 4.64 -8.71
N PHE A 336 1.47 4.20 -9.92
CA PHE A 336 1.35 5.07 -11.11
C PHE A 336 -0.10 5.37 -11.51
N GLY A 337 -1.09 4.79 -10.81
CA GLY A 337 -2.52 4.98 -11.11
C GLY A 337 -2.92 4.40 -12.47
N LEU A 338 -2.46 3.19 -12.79
CA LEU A 338 -2.70 2.55 -14.08
C LEU A 338 -3.94 1.64 -14.02
N PRO A 339 -4.63 1.44 -15.15
CA PRO A 339 -5.80 0.56 -15.21
C PRO A 339 -5.47 -0.94 -15.21
N GLY A 340 -4.18 -1.30 -15.16
CA GLY A 340 -3.69 -2.68 -15.17
C GLY A 340 -2.17 -2.73 -15.23
N VAL A 341 -1.59 -3.93 -15.03
CA VAL A 341 -0.13 -4.17 -15.14
C VAL A 341 0.26 -4.11 -16.63
N THR A 342 0.30 -2.90 -17.18
CA THR A 342 0.52 -2.62 -18.60
C THR A 342 1.17 -1.25 -18.79
N GLY A 343 1.92 -1.07 -19.89
CA GLY A 343 2.59 0.17 -20.22
C GLY A 343 4.10 0.10 -20.07
N VAL A 344 4.75 1.18 -20.49
CA VAL A 344 6.21 1.31 -20.51
C VAL A 344 6.64 2.47 -19.62
N LEU A 345 7.26 2.15 -18.50
CA LEU A 345 7.76 3.10 -17.50
C LEU A 345 9.05 3.76 -17.99
N VAL A 346 9.11 5.07 -17.90
CA VAL A 346 10.29 5.89 -18.19
C VAL A 346 11.12 6.03 -16.91
N LEU A 347 12.31 5.42 -16.88
CA LEU A 347 13.23 5.43 -15.74
C LEU A 347 14.12 6.67 -15.74
N GLU A 348 14.65 7.00 -16.92
CA GLU A 348 15.56 8.14 -17.10
C GLU A 348 15.37 8.75 -18.50
N VAL A 349 15.48 10.07 -18.56
CA VAL A 349 15.42 10.83 -19.82
C VAL A 349 16.58 11.81 -19.83
N PRO A 350 17.67 11.55 -20.57
CA PRO A 350 18.77 12.49 -20.72
C PRO A 350 18.28 13.83 -21.29
N ALA A 351 18.74 14.93 -20.71
CA ALA A 351 18.26 16.28 -21.04
C ALA A 351 18.36 16.62 -22.55
N GLU A 352 19.38 16.11 -23.24
CA GLU A 352 19.59 16.35 -24.67
C GLU A 352 18.81 15.40 -25.60
N SER A 353 18.11 14.41 -25.05
CA SER A 353 17.33 13.46 -25.83
C SER A 353 16.14 14.12 -26.54
N PRO A 354 15.71 13.63 -27.71
CA PRO A 354 14.49 14.09 -28.38
C PRO A 354 13.26 13.99 -27.49
N LEU A 355 13.18 12.97 -26.64
CA LEU A 355 12.09 12.74 -25.72
C LEU A 355 12.03 13.80 -24.62
N ALA A 356 13.18 14.19 -24.02
CA ALA A 356 13.26 15.27 -23.06
C ALA A 356 12.82 16.61 -23.65
N LYS A 357 13.32 16.93 -24.87
CA LYS A 357 12.95 18.13 -25.61
C LYS A 357 11.46 18.19 -25.96
N ALA A 358 10.82 17.04 -26.13
CA ALA A 358 9.38 16.94 -26.33
C ALA A 358 8.57 17.02 -25.02
N GLY A 359 9.21 16.92 -23.85
CA GLY A 359 8.56 17.02 -22.55
C GLY A 359 8.25 15.68 -21.89
N VAL A 360 8.78 14.55 -22.37
CA VAL A 360 8.77 13.27 -21.65
C VAL A 360 9.64 13.40 -20.39
N ARG A 361 9.21 12.83 -19.30
CA ARG A 361 9.88 12.93 -17.99
C ARG A 361 10.08 11.54 -17.36
N LYS A 362 10.99 11.46 -16.42
CA LYS A 362 11.08 10.33 -15.51
C LYS A 362 9.73 10.09 -14.82
N ASN A 363 9.38 8.84 -14.64
CA ASN A 363 8.10 8.38 -14.07
C ASN A 363 6.86 8.57 -14.98
N ASP A 364 6.99 9.01 -16.22
CA ASP A 364 5.92 8.85 -17.19
C ASP A 364 5.72 7.36 -17.51
N VAL A 365 4.46 6.94 -17.64
CA VAL A 365 4.15 5.60 -18.16
C VAL A 365 3.51 5.74 -19.54
N ILE A 366 4.21 5.27 -20.57
CA ILE A 366 3.75 5.33 -21.96
C ILE A 366 2.70 4.24 -22.16
N LEU A 367 1.50 4.63 -22.56
CA LEU A 367 0.38 3.72 -22.85
C LEU A 367 0.04 3.65 -24.34
N PHE A 368 0.32 4.73 -25.09
CA PHE A 368 -0.04 4.84 -26.52
C PHE A 368 1.04 5.59 -27.31
N VAL A 369 1.22 5.21 -28.58
CA VAL A 369 1.94 6.01 -29.56
C VAL A 369 1.07 6.08 -30.82
N ASN A 370 0.65 7.28 -31.22
CA ASN A 370 -0.26 7.54 -32.33
C ASN A 370 -1.57 6.71 -32.28
N GLY A 371 -2.10 6.49 -31.07
CA GLY A 371 -3.31 5.71 -30.83
C GLY A 371 -3.11 4.19 -30.75
N ALA A 372 -1.93 3.67 -31.12
CA ALA A 372 -1.59 2.26 -30.93
C ALA A 372 -1.16 2.00 -29.47
N LYS A 373 -1.68 0.93 -28.86
CA LYS A 373 -1.39 0.58 -27.46
C LYS A 373 0.05 0.08 -27.28
N ALA A 374 0.81 0.71 -26.39
CA ALA A 374 2.16 0.31 -25.96
C ALA A 374 2.04 -0.49 -24.65
N VAL A 375 1.50 -1.70 -24.72
CA VAL A 375 1.25 -2.55 -23.54
C VAL A 375 2.53 -3.01 -22.85
N ASP A 376 3.63 -3.08 -23.59
CA ASP A 376 4.98 -3.43 -23.13
C ASP A 376 6.05 -2.86 -24.07
N THR A 377 7.32 -3.01 -23.70
CA THR A 377 8.46 -2.55 -24.54
C THR A 377 8.51 -3.23 -25.91
N ALA A 378 8.09 -4.47 -26.02
CA ALA A 378 8.06 -5.17 -27.29
C ALA A 378 6.97 -4.60 -28.22
N ALA A 379 5.79 -4.27 -27.68
CA ALA A 379 4.74 -3.57 -28.42
C ALA A 379 5.20 -2.17 -28.84
N LEU A 380 5.84 -1.42 -27.93
CA LEU A 380 6.40 -0.11 -28.23
C LEU A 380 7.37 -0.16 -29.39
N LEU A 381 8.31 -1.12 -29.42
CA LEU A 381 9.27 -1.29 -30.52
C LEU A 381 8.57 -1.64 -31.84
N ARG A 382 7.58 -2.53 -31.82
CA ARG A 382 6.80 -2.85 -33.04
C ARG A 382 6.10 -1.62 -33.62
N ILE A 383 5.49 -0.80 -32.75
CA ILE A 383 4.85 0.44 -33.18
C ILE A 383 5.87 1.35 -33.88
N VAL A 384 7.04 1.55 -33.26
CA VAL A 384 8.10 2.40 -33.78
C VAL A 384 8.58 1.92 -35.15
N GLN A 385 8.77 0.61 -35.35
CA GLN A 385 9.23 0.02 -36.62
C GLN A 385 8.27 0.28 -37.79
N THR A 386 7.01 0.52 -37.53
CA THR A 386 6.00 0.79 -38.57
C THR A 386 5.81 2.28 -38.86
N MET A 387 6.48 3.16 -38.13
CA MET A 387 6.29 4.60 -38.25
C MET A 387 7.34 5.26 -39.14
N PRO A 388 6.95 6.18 -40.03
CA PRO A 388 7.88 6.96 -40.82
C PRO A 388 8.74 7.89 -39.97
N ASN A 389 10.02 8.06 -40.34
CA ASN A 389 10.91 9.03 -39.71
C ASN A 389 10.42 10.48 -39.93
N ARG A 390 10.75 11.37 -38.99
CA ARG A 390 10.46 12.81 -39.03
C ARG A 390 8.98 13.20 -39.05
N GLN A 391 8.10 12.35 -38.54
CA GLN A 391 6.71 12.72 -38.37
C GLN A 391 6.44 13.17 -36.90
N LEU A 392 5.36 13.90 -36.72
CA LEU A 392 4.84 14.24 -35.40
C LEU A 392 4.20 13.02 -34.74
N TRP A 393 4.78 12.57 -33.64
CA TRP A 393 4.24 11.49 -32.83
C TRP A 393 3.41 12.03 -31.68
N LYS A 394 2.29 11.40 -31.42
CA LYS A 394 1.49 11.65 -30.22
C LYS A 394 1.73 10.51 -29.24
N ILE A 395 2.42 10.81 -28.15
CA ILE A 395 2.74 9.85 -27.10
C ILE A 395 1.77 10.08 -25.96
N GLY A 396 0.86 9.12 -25.73
CA GLY A 396 -0.05 9.14 -24.57
C GLY A 396 0.63 8.54 -23.35
N VAL A 397 0.70 9.29 -22.28
CA VAL A 397 1.33 8.88 -21.02
C VAL A 397 0.40 9.12 -19.84
N ILE A 398 0.56 8.30 -18.80
CA ILE A 398 0.10 8.64 -17.46
C ILE A 398 1.25 9.36 -16.76
N ARG A 399 0.95 10.53 -16.22
CA ARG A 399 1.85 11.34 -15.39
C ARG A 399 1.05 11.85 -14.19
N ASP A 400 1.55 11.57 -12.99
CA ASP A 400 0.90 12.01 -11.74
C ASP A 400 -0.60 11.66 -11.73
N GLN A 401 -0.90 10.39 -12.05
CA GLN A 401 -2.24 9.81 -12.14
C GLN A 401 -3.19 10.49 -13.16
N LYS A 402 -2.65 11.23 -14.12
CA LYS A 402 -3.42 11.91 -15.16
C LYS A 402 -2.98 11.53 -16.55
N ASP A 403 -3.96 11.43 -17.44
CA ASP A 403 -3.69 11.29 -18.87
C ASP A 403 -3.04 12.57 -19.43
N ASN A 404 -1.96 12.38 -20.15
CA ASN A 404 -1.27 13.44 -20.86
C ASN A 404 -0.93 12.98 -22.27
N VAL A 405 -0.92 13.91 -23.23
CA VAL A 405 -0.47 13.67 -24.60
C VAL A 405 0.70 14.57 -24.90
N ILE A 406 1.81 13.95 -25.26
CA ILE A 406 3.07 14.63 -25.61
C ILE A 406 3.26 14.56 -27.12
N ASN A 407 3.45 15.71 -27.76
CA ASN A 407 3.76 15.79 -29.17
C ASN A 407 5.28 15.80 -29.36
N CYS A 408 5.81 14.82 -30.09
CA CYS A 408 7.24 14.62 -30.27
C CYS A 408 7.57 14.45 -31.75
N ILE A 409 8.58 15.16 -32.26
CA ILE A 409 9.18 14.89 -33.57
C ILE A 409 10.43 14.05 -33.32
N ILE A 410 10.36 12.80 -33.68
CA ILE A 410 11.50 11.88 -33.58
C ILE A 410 12.35 12.02 -34.85
N PRO A 411 13.69 12.10 -34.73
CA PRO A 411 14.61 12.28 -35.86
C PRO A 411 14.56 11.20 -36.91
#